data_102d2d1deeddb387509753ccef945b97
#
_entry.id   102d2d1deeddb387509753ccef945b97
#
_cell.length_a   1.000
_cell.length_b   1.000
_cell.length_c   1.000
_cell.angle_alpha   90.00
_cell.angle_beta   90.00
_cell.angle_gamma   90.00
#
_symmetry.space_group_name_H-M   'P 1'
#
loop_
_entity.id
_entity.type
_entity.pdbx_description
1 polymer ?
#
loop_
_entity_poly.entity_id
_entity_poly.type
_entity_poly.pdbx_seq_one_letter_code
_entity_poly.pdbx_strand_id
1 'polypeptide(L)'
;MYTRQITIRLHNHDAIRVQTHSPEADLPFAEFGTLLGLETEEMDDIASGIPDAELVLPGNAPDGVEWRPMAKTTSMGLPPDRGHLLLRCREVRPRDARKYALYSWQTGLILAGENAILRGAEAVLVHCAALETERGVVLLFGESGMGKSTASARWRAQGGKCISDDMVLLDFSGGDQIYVRRMPTWSACKEGKNEWIYLSGEELPLIGVLALGRSETGRDEIVELSAAQYFAQCYRSMFFWNLVYSDGLPDGMPAKLTERIRRFTEIVTGRFPPRALLTVLEGDELRTVIEEYLQTTVKGKTGE
;
A
#
# COMPACT_ATOMS: atom_id res chain seq x y z
N MET A 1 25.69 17.20 2.99
CA MET A 1 25.61 15.77 2.53
C MET A 1 24.30 15.66 1.79
N TYR A 2 24.27 15.12 0.58
CA TYR A 2 23.03 14.96 -0.19
C TYR A 2 22.14 13.92 0.47
N THR A 3 20.92 14.28 0.81
CA THR A 3 19.93 13.36 1.37
C THR A 3 18.55 13.70 0.82
N ARG A 4 17.85 12.70 0.33
CA ARG A 4 16.44 12.79 -0.07
C ARG A 4 15.61 11.87 0.78
N GLN A 5 14.46 12.32 1.22
CA GLN A 5 13.55 11.56 2.05
C GLN A 5 12.12 11.62 1.52
N ILE A 6 11.45 10.49 1.50
CA ILE A 6 10.00 10.40 1.40
C ILE A 6 9.44 10.09 2.79
N THR A 7 8.49 10.88 3.22
CA THR A 7 7.82 10.72 4.51
C THR A 7 6.33 10.48 4.30
N ILE A 8 5.83 9.35 4.82
CA ILE A 8 4.40 9.07 4.90
C ILE A 8 3.99 9.28 6.36
N ARG A 9 3.26 10.38 6.63
CA ARG A 9 2.79 10.69 7.99
C ARG A 9 1.51 9.92 8.28
N LEU A 10 1.44 9.32 9.47
CA LEU A 10 0.24 8.69 10.01
C LEU A 10 -0.60 9.73 10.77
N HIS A 11 -1.84 9.38 11.09
CA HIS A 11 -2.77 10.30 11.78
C HIS A 11 -2.28 10.75 13.16
N ASN A 12 -1.61 9.86 13.89
CA ASN A 12 -0.97 10.18 15.19
C ASN A 12 0.37 10.94 15.07
N HIS A 13 0.71 11.43 13.87
CA HIS A 13 1.97 12.08 13.53
C HIS A 13 3.22 11.19 13.50
N ASP A 14 3.09 9.89 13.74
CA ASP A 14 4.15 8.94 13.40
C ASP A 14 4.45 8.98 11.91
N ALA A 15 5.64 8.57 11.53
CA ALA A 15 6.04 8.63 10.14
C ALA A 15 6.76 7.37 9.69
N ILE A 16 6.49 6.98 8.46
CA ILE A 16 7.23 5.97 7.71
C ILE A 16 8.20 6.71 6.79
N ARG A 17 9.50 6.45 6.90
CA ARG A 17 10.54 7.20 6.19
C ARG A 17 11.39 6.30 5.32
N VAL A 18 11.58 6.71 4.06
CA VAL A 18 12.54 6.11 3.14
C VAL A 18 13.52 7.19 2.72
N GLN A 19 14.81 6.90 2.85
CA GLN A 19 15.88 7.83 2.52
C GLN A 19 16.78 7.30 1.41
N THR A 20 17.51 8.21 0.76
CA THR A 20 18.68 7.90 -0.04
C THR A 20 19.71 9.00 0.10
N HIS A 21 20.97 8.61 0.14
CA HIS A 21 22.11 9.52 0.09
C HIS A 21 22.77 9.55 -1.30
N SER A 22 22.13 8.97 -2.30
CA SER A 22 22.67 8.87 -3.65
C SER A 22 21.98 9.84 -4.62
N PRO A 23 22.72 10.78 -5.24
CA PRO A 23 22.17 11.69 -6.24
C PRO A 23 21.59 10.98 -7.47
N GLU A 24 22.11 9.81 -7.82
CA GLU A 24 21.65 9.04 -8.97
C GLU A 24 20.25 8.42 -8.75
N ALA A 25 19.81 8.33 -7.51
CA ALA A 25 18.46 7.91 -7.16
C ALA A 25 17.43 9.06 -7.17
N ASP A 26 17.84 10.29 -7.47
CA ASP A 26 17.02 11.49 -7.35
C ASP A 26 15.89 11.58 -8.39
N LEU A 27 16.15 11.25 -9.63
CA LEU A 27 15.13 11.31 -10.69
C LEU A 27 13.90 10.48 -10.38
N PRO A 28 14.03 9.20 -9.96
CA PRO A 28 12.90 8.43 -9.51
C PRO A 28 12.22 9.01 -8.26
N PHE A 29 12.99 9.61 -7.36
CA PHE A 29 12.50 10.18 -6.13
C PHE A 29 11.55 11.35 -6.37
N ALA A 30 11.93 12.34 -7.17
CA ALA A 30 11.09 13.47 -7.54
C ALA A 30 9.80 13.00 -8.25
N GLU A 31 9.92 12.01 -9.12
CA GLU A 31 8.78 11.40 -9.81
C GLU A 31 7.83 10.71 -8.82
N PHE A 32 8.35 9.96 -7.84
CA PHE A 32 7.55 9.34 -6.79
C PHE A 32 6.89 10.38 -5.88
N GLY A 33 7.59 11.40 -5.49
CA GLY A 33 7.02 12.50 -4.72
C GLY A 33 5.82 13.10 -5.43
N THR A 34 5.95 13.38 -6.72
CA THR A 34 4.86 13.89 -7.56
C THR A 34 3.72 12.88 -7.68
N LEU A 35 4.02 11.60 -7.95
CA LEU A 35 3.02 10.54 -8.10
C LEU A 35 2.23 10.28 -6.81
N LEU A 36 2.85 10.46 -5.66
CA LEU A 36 2.22 10.23 -4.36
C LEU A 36 1.59 11.49 -3.77
N GLY A 37 1.82 12.66 -4.39
CA GLY A 37 1.47 13.95 -3.77
C GLY A 37 2.22 14.18 -2.45
N LEU A 38 3.37 13.53 -2.27
CA LEU A 38 4.19 13.68 -1.07
C LEU A 38 5.15 14.85 -1.24
N GLU A 39 5.33 15.62 -0.19
CA GLU A 39 6.41 16.59 -0.12
C GLU A 39 7.74 15.85 -0.08
N THR A 40 8.57 16.09 -1.09
CA THR A 40 9.95 15.61 -1.10
C THR A 40 10.79 16.67 -0.40
N GLU A 41 11.30 16.34 0.76
CA GLU A 41 12.17 17.24 1.51
C GLU A 41 13.62 17.06 1.04
N GLU A 42 14.27 18.16 0.63
CA GLU A 42 15.72 18.27 0.61
C GLU A 42 16.16 18.54 2.04
N MET A 43 16.96 17.65 2.59
CA MET A 43 17.48 17.84 3.95
C MET A 43 18.94 18.26 3.86
N ASP A 44 19.22 19.50 4.22
CA ASP A 44 20.59 20.01 4.37
C ASP A 44 21.24 19.55 5.68
N ASP A 45 20.46 19.11 6.65
CA ASP A 45 20.92 18.59 7.94
C ASP A 45 20.24 17.25 8.31
N ILE A 46 21.04 16.38 8.91
CA ILE A 46 20.60 15.09 9.48
C ILE A 46 19.76 15.38 10.74
N ALA A 47 18.65 16.05 10.57
CA ALA A 47 17.73 16.29 11.67
C ALA A 47 16.61 15.27 11.60
N SER A 48 16.55 14.48 12.64
CA SER A 48 15.40 13.73 13.09
C SER A 48 15.18 12.29 12.57
N GLY A 49 15.89 11.40 13.15
CA GLY A 49 15.42 10.02 13.29
C GLY A 49 15.98 9.03 12.27
N ILE A 50 16.18 7.82 12.71
CA ILE A 50 16.58 6.70 11.87
C ILE A 50 15.45 6.45 10.85
N PRO A 51 15.75 6.34 9.53
CA PRO A 51 14.74 5.99 8.53
C PRO A 51 14.23 4.57 8.74
N ASP A 52 13.08 4.25 8.20
CA ASP A 52 12.57 2.87 8.19
C ASP A 52 13.28 2.01 7.14
N ALA A 53 13.61 2.60 6.01
CA ALA A 53 14.44 1.99 4.99
C ALA A 53 15.34 3.02 4.31
N GLU A 54 16.52 2.59 3.87
CA GLU A 54 17.46 3.38 3.09
C GLU A 54 17.78 2.69 1.77
N LEU A 55 17.71 3.44 0.67
CA LEU A 55 18.13 2.99 -0.64
C LEU A 55 19.61 3.27 -0.85
N VAL A 56 20.36 2.20 -1.12
CA VAL A 56 21.80 2.24 -1.28
C VAL A 56 22.18 1.76 -2.69
N LEU A 57 23.00 2.55 -3.39
CA LEU A 57 23.57 2.10 -4.65
C LEU A 57 24.76 1.16 -4.42
N PRO A 58 25.10 0.28 -5.37
CA PRO A 58 26.14 -0.73 -5.21
C PRO A 58 27.49 -0.18 -4.76
N GLY A 59 27.87 1.01 -5.25
CA GLY A 59 29.16 1.66 -4.89
C GLY A 59 29.19 2.29 -3.50
N ASN A 60 28.03 2.48 -2.87
CA ASN A 60 27.87 3.17 -1.59
C ASN A 60 27.39 2.23 -0.48
N ALA A 61 27.42 0.93 -0.72
CA ALA A 61 26.98 -0.05 0.26
C ALA A 61 27.92 -0.06 1.47
N PRO A 62 27.41 0.09 2.71
CA PRO A 62 28.24 0.06 3.91
C PRO A 62 28.95 -1.29 4.09
N ASP A 63 30.16 -1.24 4.64
CA ASP A 63 30.89 -2.45 5.03
C ASP A 63 30.21 -3.16 6.23
N GLY A 64 30.38 -4.47 6.29
CA GLY A 64 29.87 -5.28 7.41
C GLY A 64 28.38 -5.57 7.39
N VAL A 65 27.66 -5.17 6.36
CA VAL A 65 26.22 -5.47 6.19
C VAL A 65 26.03 -6.88 5.64
N GLU A 66 25.19 -7.67 6.29
CA GLU A 66 24.73 -8.95 5.74
C GLU A 66 23.66 -8.70 4.66
N TRP A 67 23.98 -9.02 3.41
CA TRP A 67 23.09 -8.83 2.28
C TRP A 67 22.37 -10.10 1.90
N ARG A 68 21.04 -10.04 1.84
CA ARG A 68 20.16 -11.14 1.41
C ARG A 68 19.47 -10.80 0.10
N PRO A 69 19.48 -11.69 -0.91
CA PRO A 69 18.77 -11.47 -2.16
C PRO A 69 17.27 -11.43 -1.90
N MET A 70 16.55 -10.44 -2.48
CA MET A 70 15.10 -10.33 -2.42
C MET A 70 14.46 -10.58 -3.79
N ALA A 71 15.07 -10.04 -4.84
CA ALA A 71 14.63 -10.19 -6.21
C ALA A 71 15.84 -10.19 -7.15
N LYS A 72 15.60 -10.35 -8.46
CA LYS A 72 16.69 -10.39 -9.47
C LYS A 72 17.61 -9.18 -9.42
N THR A 73 17.12 -8.04 -9.00
CA THR A 73 17.81 -6.75 -9.05
C THR A 73 17.98 -6.06 -7.71
N THR A 74 17.47 -6.64 -6.63
CA THR A 74 17.48 -6.04 -5.30
C THR A 74 17.99 -7.00 -4.24
N SER A 75 18.67 -6.48 -3.25
CA SER A 75 19.08 -7.20 -2.03
C SER A 75 18.77 -6.34 -0.83
N MET A 76 18.28 -6.96 0.23
CA MET A 76 18.07 -6.32 1.52
C MET A 76 19.32 -6.47 2.38
N GLY A 77 19.71 -5.41 3.07
CA GLY A 77 20.78 -5.40 4.04
C GLY A 77 20.25 -5.16 5.44
N LEU A 78 20.86 -5.85 6.38
CA LEU A 78 20.60 -5.67 7.81
C LEU A 78 21.86 -5.07 8.44
N PRO A 79 21.86 -3.77 8.76
CA PRO A 79 22.98 -3.16 9.47
C PRO A 79 23.07 -3.72 10.90
N PRO A 80 24.26 -3.67 11.53
CA PRO A 80 24.47 -4.22 12.86
C PRO A 80 23.56 -3.62 13.94
N ASP A 81 23.20 -2.35 13.80
CA ASP A 81 22.31 -1.63 14.72
C ASP A 81 20.83 -2.02 14.57
N ARG A 82 20.49 -2.69 13.46
CA ARG A 82 19.13 -3.15 13.12
C ARG A 82 18.02 -2.09 13.24
N GLY A 83 18.40 -0.83 13.26
CA GLY A 83 17.46 0.27 13.42
C GLY A 83 16.63 0.54 12.16
N HIS A 84 17.17 0.21 10.99
CA HIS A 84 16.54 0.41 9.69
C HIS A 84 16.91 -0.71 8.71
N LEU A 85 16.23 -0.78 7.59
CA LEU A 85 16.52 -1.74 6.52
C LEU A 85 17.26 -1.03 5.38
N LEU A 86 18.26 -1.70 4.83
CA LEU A 86 18.97 -1.24 3.64
C LEU A 86 18.47 -1.99 2.41
N LEU A 87 18.18 -1.26 1.34
CA LEU A 87 17.85 -1.82 0.05
C LEU A 87 18.92 -1.47 -0.97
N ARG A 88 19.68 -2.46 -1.42
CA ARG A 88 20.66 -2.31 -2.48
C ARG A 88 20.08 -2.71 -3.81
N CYS A 89 20.13 -1.78 -4.77
CA CYS A 89 19.72 -2.01 -6.13
C CYS A 89 20.96 -2.39 -6.98
N ARG A 90 20.87 -3.42 -7.80
CA ARG A 90 21.95 -3.76 -8.74
C ARG A 90 22.05 -2.70 -9.84
N GLU A 91 23.24 -2.55 -10.37
CA GLU A 91 23.43 -1.80 -11.62
C GLU A 91 22.55 -2.38 -12.72
N VAL A 92 21.85 -1.52 -13.43
CA VAL A 92 20.92 -1.88 -14.47
C VAL A 92 21.36 -1.22 -15.77
N ARG A 93 21.07 -1.87 -16.90
CA ARG A 93 21.35 -1.29 -18.22
C ARG A 93 20.69 0.09 -18.34
N PRO A 94 21.36 1.09 -18.92
CA PRO A 94 20.84 2.47 -18.98
C PRO A 94 19.42 2.58 -19.54
N ARG A 95 19.05 1.77 -20.53
CA ARG A 95 17.68 1.76 -21.12
C ARG A 95 16.59 1.33 -20.15
N ASP A 96 16.94 0.61 -19.11
CA ASP A 96 16.00 0.06 -18.13
C ASP A 96 16.11 0.78 -16.76
N ALA A 97 17.05 1.74 -16.64
CA ALA A 97 17.42 2.37 -15.36
C ALA A 97 16.20 2.99 -14.66
N ARG A 98 15.37 3.77 -15.36
CA ARG A 98 14.17 4.40 -14.79
C ARG A 98 13.21 3.38 -14.22
N LYS A 99 12.89 2.34 -14.97
CA LYS A 99 11.98 1.27 -14.54
C LYS A 99 12.46 0.58 -13.26
N TYR A 100 13.75 0.26 -13.20
CA TYR A 100 14.33 -0.42 -12.05
C TYR A 100 14.48 0.50 -10.84
N ALA A 101 14.76 1.77 -11.07
CA ALA A 101 14.78 2.76 -10.00
C ALA A 101 13.39 2.93 -9.36
N LEU A 102 12.34 3.07 -10.16
CA LEU A 102 10.95 3.12 -9.69
C LEU A 102 10.57 1.85 -8.91
N TYR A 103 10.93 0.68 -9.41
CA TYR A 103 10.71 -0.59 -8.71
C TYR A 103 11.46 -0.65 -7.37
N SER A 104 12.67 -0.14 -7.31
CA SER A 104 13.47 -0.11 -6.08
C SER A 104 12.86 0.80 -5.04
N TRP A 105 12.35 1.97 -5.44
CA TRP A 105 11.63 2.87 -4.55
C TRP A 105 10.34 2.24 -4.02
N GLN A 106 9.53 1.62 -4.87
CA GLN A 106 8.34 0.90 -4.43
C GLN A 106 8.69 -0.19 -3.42
N THR A 107 9.74 -0.97 -3.70
CA THR A 107 10.23 -2.00 -2.78
C THR A 107 10.71 -1.37 -1.46
N GLY A 108 11.43 -0.25 -1.52
CA GLY A 108 11.88 0.50 -0.34
C GLY A 108 10.72 0.95 0.53
N LEU A 109 9.65 1.46 -0.07
CA LEU A 109 8.43 1.86 0.66
C LEU A 109 7.70 0.67 1.29
N ILE A 110 7.66 -0.49 0.63
CA ILE A 110 7.10 -1.71 1.21
C ILE A 110 7.91 -2.13 2.44
N LEU A 111 9.24 -2.20 2.32
CA LEU A 111 10.11 -2.55 3.44
C LEU A 111 10.04 -1.55 4.60
N ALA A 112 9.98 -0.25 4.28
CA ALA A 112 9.78 0.77 5.29
C ALA A 112 8.45 0.59 6.04
N GLY A 113 7.38 0.26 5.32
CA GLY A 113 6.09 -0.08 5.91
C GLY A 113 6.19 -1.30 6.84
N GLU A 114 6.81 -2.39 6.39
CA GLU A 114 7.03 -3.59 7.21
C GLU A 114 7.84 -3.27 8.47
N ASN A 115 8.94 -2.52 8.34
CA ASN A 115 9.76 -2.14 9.49
C ASN A 115 9.02 -1.21 10.45
N ALA A 116 8.24 -0.26 9.96
CA ALA A 116 7.41 0.60 10.78
C ALA A 116 6.37 -0.20 11.60
N ILE A 117 5.71 -1.18 10.97
CA ILE A 117 4.80 -2.11 11.64
C ILE A 117 5.52 -2.87 12.75
N LEU A 118 6.72 -3.38 12.48
CA LEU A 118 7.54 -4.12 13.46
C LEU A 118 7.94 -3.25 14.66
N ARG A 119 8.17 -1.96 14.44
CA ARG A 119 8.47 -0.98 15.48
C ARG A 119 7.26 -0.50 16.26
N GLY A 120 6.07 -0.82 15.80
CA GLY A 120 4.82 -0.52 16.51
C GLY A 120 3.88 0.44 15.81
N ALA A 121 4.16 0.85 14.56
CA ALA A 121 3.22 1.68 13.80
C ALA A 121 1.85 1.02 13.69
N GLU A 122 0.80 1.78 13.92
CA GLU A 122 -0.58 1.33 13.78
C GLU A 122 -1.03 1.48 12.32
N ALA A 123 -0.33 0.79 11.42
CA ALA A 123 -0.58 0.83 9.99
C ALA A 123 -0.30 -0.54 9.35
N VAL A 124 -0.89 -0.80 8.17
CA VAL A 124 -0.64 -2.03 7.40
C VAL A 124 -0.78 -1.77 5.90
N LEU A 125 0.09 -2.36 5.10
CA LEU A 125 -0.03 -2.38 3.65
C LEU A 125 -1.10 -3.38 3.23
N VAL A 126 -1.90 -3.02 2.23
CA VAL A 126 -3.01 -3.86 1.76
C VAL A 126 -3.01 -3.98 0.25
N HIS A 127 -3.06 -5.21 -0.24
CA HIS A 127 -3.22 -5.50 -1.67
C HIS A 127 -4.70 -5.43 -2.05
N CYS A 128 -5.14 -4.30 -2.59
CA CYS A 128 -6.54 -4.05 -2.91
C CYS A 128 -6.70 -3.06 -4.06
N ALA A 129 -7.92 -2.93 -4.58
CA ALA A 129 -8.33 -1.71 -5.24
C ALA A 129 -9.02 -0.79 -4.24
N ALA A 130 -8.77 0.51 -4.34
CA ALA A 130 -9.30 1.53 -3.46
C ALA A 130 -10.09 2.57 -4.26
N LEU A 131 -11.40 2.54 -4.10
CA LEU A 131 -12.36 3.37 -4.83
C LEU A 131 -12.77 4.55 -3.95
N GLU A 132 -12.55 5.77 -4.43
CA GLU A 132 -12.97 6.99 -3.74
C GLU A 132 -14.43 7.30 -4.05
N THR A 133 -15.19 7.59 -3.00
CA THR A 133 -16.57 8.07 -3.04
C THR A 133 -16.65 9.45 -2.40
N GLU A 134 -17.80 10.09 -2.45
CA GLU A 134 -18.02 11.40 -1.79
C GLU A 134 -17.84 11.36 -0.25
N ARG A 135 -17.92 10.18 0.37
CA ARG A 135 -17.87 10.00 1.83
C ARG A 135 -16.59 9.38 2.35
N GLY A 136 -15.74 8.89 1.48
CA GLY A 136 -14.51 8.18 1.82
C GLY A 136 -14.20 7.06 0.85
N VAL A 137 -13.47 6.06 1.29
CA VAL A 137 -12.91 5.00 0.44
C VAL A 137 -13.58 3.66 0.70
N VAL A 138 -13.86 2.95 -0.37
CA VAL A 138 -14.24 1.53 -0.37
C VAL A 138 -13.06 0.71 -0.89
N LEU A 139 -12.66 -0.32 -0.15
CA LEU A 139 -11.64 -1.26 -0.59
C LEU A 139 -12.27 -2.51 -1.20
N LEU A 140 -11.71 -2.95 -2.31
CA LEU A 140 -12.02 -4.23 -2.93
C LEU A 140 -10.86 -5.20 -2.70
N PHE A 141 -11.09 -6.19 -1.84
CA PHE A 141 -10.13 -7.23 -1.52
C PHE A 141 -10.30 -8.44 -2.45
N GLY A 142 -9.22 -8.99 -2.94
CA GLY A 142 -9.27 -10.19 -3.79
C GLY A 142 -7.89 -10.64 -4.21
N GLU A 143 -7.76 -11.90 -4.57
CA GLU A 143 -6.52 -12.48 -5.07
C GLU A 143 -6.08 -11.83 -6.40
N SER A 144 -4.85 -12.05 -6.79
CA SER A 144 -4.37 -11.62 -8.12
C SER A 144 -5.22 -12.26 -9.22
N GLY A 145 -5.62 -11.47 -10.22
CA GLY A 145 -6.48 -11.95 -11.31
C GLY A 145 -7.98 -11.99 -11.00
N MET A 146 -8.43 -11.63 -9.80
CA MET A 146 -9.87 -11.55 -9.46
C MET A 146 -10.60 -10.35 -10.07
N GLY A 147 -9.92 -9.46 -10.80
CA GLY A 147 -10.56 -8.35 -11.49
C GLY A 147 -10.47 -7.01 -10.78
N LYS A 148 -9.59 -6.82 -9.79
CA LYS A 148 -9.40 -5.52 -9.09
C LYS A 148 -9.15 -4.37 -10.07
N SER A 149 -8.17 -4.52 -10.97
CA SER A 149 -7.84 -3.49 -11.96
C SER A 149 -8.98 -3.26 -12.97
N THR A 150 -9.75 -4.31 -13.30
CA THR A 150 -10.95 -4.20 -14.14
C THR A 150 -12.03 -3.39 -13.42
N ALA A 151 -12.32 -3.69 -12.15
CA ALA A 151 -13.29 -2.95 -11.35
C ALA A 151 -12.86 -1.48 -11.20
N SER A 152 -11.57 -1.20 -10.95
CA SER A 152 -11.03 0.15 -10.91
C SER A 152 -11.18 0.91 -12.24
N ALA A 153 -10.94 0.23 -13.36
CA ALA A 153 -11.11 0.83 -14.69
C ALA A 153 -12.59 1.17 -14.97
N ARG A 154 -13.50 0.25 -14.64
CA ARG A 154 -14.96 0.46 -14.77
C ARG A 154 -15.44 1.59 -13.88
N TRP A 155 -14.99 1.64 -12.61
CA TRP A 155 -15.32 2.73 -11.70
C TRP A 155 -14.94 4.09 -12.26
N ARG A 156 -13.72 4.21 -12.83
CA ARG A 156 -13.25 5.44 -13.48
C ARG A 156 -14.05 5.78 -14.75
N ALA A 157 -14.38 4.79 -15.57
CA ALA A 157 -15.21 5.00 -16.77
C ALA A 157 -16.59 5.55 -16.42
N GLN A 158 -17.09 5.27 -15.21
CA GLN A 158 -18.35 5.80 -14.67
C GLN A 158 -18.16 7.12 -13.90
N GLY A 159 -17.04 7.81 -14.07
CA GLY A 159 -16.75 9.12 -13.47
C GLY A 159 -16.30 9.06 -11.99
N GLY A 160 -16.03 7.85 -11.46
CA GLY A 160 -15.48 7.69 -10.13
C GLY A 160 -13.97 7.91 -10.09
N LYS A 161 -13.43 8.19 -8.91
CA LYS A 161 -11.98 8.28 -8.68
C LYS A 161 -11.47 6.98 -8.05
N CYS A 162 -10.25 6.58 -8.41
CA CYS A 162 -9.59 5.41 -7.85
C CYS A 162 -8.26 5.83 -7.23
N ILE A 163 -8.08 5.57 -5.94
CA ILE A 163 -6.85 5.91 -5.22
C ILE A 163 -5.72 4.97 -5.62
N SER A 164 -6.04 3.68 -5.75
CA SER A 164 -5.11 2.64 -6.14
C SER A 164 -5.84 1.42 -6.68
N ASP A 165 -5.22 0.69 -7.58
CA ASP A 165 -5.70 -0.62 -8.07
C ASP A 165 -4.82 -1.79 -7.62
N ASP A 166 -3.83 -1.53 -6.76
CA ASP A 166 -2.82 -2.50 -6.35
C ASP A 166 -2.51 -2.45 -4.85
N MET A 167 -2.18 -1.27 -4.30
CA MET A 167 -1.71 -1.15 -2.92
C MET A 167 -2.11 0.16 -2.27
N VAL A 168 -2.53 0.08 -1.01
CA VAL A 168 -2.72 1.22 -0.11
C VAL A 168 -2.12 0.93 1.26
N LEU A 169 -1.89 1.97 2.05
CA LEU A 169 -1.62 1.85 3.47
C LEU A 169 -2.91 2.15 4.25
N LEU A 170 -3.32 1.23 5.13
CA LEU A 170 -4.34 1.50 6.12
C LEU A 170 -3.68 2.00 7.39
N ASP A 171 -4.16 3.13 7.88
CA ASP A 171 -3.71 3.80 9.08
C ASP A 171 -4.79 3.67 10.17
N PHE A 172 -4.45 2.96 11.24
CA PHE A 172 -5.34 2.68 12.39
C PHE A 172 -5.07 3.63 13.57
N SER A 173 -4.15 4.58 13.41
CA SER A 173 -3.77 5.48 14.50
C SER A 173 -4.82 6.55 14.82
N GLY A 174 -5.87 6.66 14.01
CA GLY A 174 -7.00 7.56 14.20
C GLY A 174 -8.06 7.10 15.21
N GLY A 175 -7.78 6.09 16.02
CA GLY A 175 -8.73 5.56 17.00
C GLY A 175 -9.91 4.84 16.34
N ASP A 176 -11.10 5.45 16.45
CA ASP A 176 -12.31 4.88 15.85
C ASP A 176 -12.38 5.02 14.33
N GLN A 177 -11.50 5.81 13.71
CA GLN A 177 -11.45 5.98 12.27
C GLN A 177 -10.22 5.30 11.68
N ILE A 178 -10.42 4.50 10.64
CA ILE A 178 -9.34 3.96 9.81
C ILE A 178 -9.21 4.87 8.61
N TYR A 179 -7.99 5.32 8.33
CA TYR A 179 -7.71 6.13 7.16
C TYR A 179 -7.01 5.32 6.08
N VAL A 180 -7.26 5.69 4.83
CA VAL A 180 -6.62 5.11 3.65
C VAL A 180 -5.60 6.10 3.12
N ARG A 181 -4.36 5.63 2.96
CA ARG A 181 -3.28 6.42 2.38
C ARG A 181 -2.82 5.77 1.09
N ARG A 182 -2.61 6.61 0.11
CA ARG A 182 -2.11 6.19 -1.19
C ARG A 182 -0.69 5.65 -1.08
N MET A 183 -0.43 4.58 -1.82
CA MET A 183 0.91 4.01 -2.00
C MET A 183 1.27 3.95 -3.48
N PRO A 184 2.56 4.05 -3.84
CA PRO A 184 2.98 3.91 -5.22
C PRO A 184 2.66 2.51 -5.73
N THR A 185 2.00 2.45 -6.88
CA THR A 185 1.66 1.18 -7.51
C THR A 185 2.53 0.93 -8.73
N TRP A 186 2.85 -0.35 -8.97
CA TRP A 186 3.62 -0.74 -10.15
C TRP A 186 2.92 -0.38 -11.46
N SER A 187 1.61 -0.51 -11.53
CA SER A 187 0.81 -0.14 -12.69
C SER A 187 0.92 1.36 -13.00
N ALA A 188 0.82 2.23 -12.00
CA ALA A 188 0.99 3.67 -12.18
C ALA A 188 2.41 4.01 -12.68
N CYS A 189 3.43 3.35 -12.14
CA CYS A 189 4.82 3.55 -12.55
C CYS A 189 5.11 3.02 -13.96
N LYS A 190 4.49 1.89 -14.36
CA LYS A 190 4.73 1.21 -15.62
C LYS A 190 4.12 1.93 -16.82
N GLU A 191 2.95 2.50 -16.68
CA GLU A 191 2.18 3.03 -17.80
C GLU A 191 2.51 4.50 -18.11
N GLY A 192 3.24 5.19 -17.22
CA GLY A 192 3.58 6.61 -17.41
C GLY A 192 2.34 7.51 -17.48
N LYS A 193 1.19 7.00 -17.08
CA LYS A 193 -0.08 7.72 -17.14
C LYS A 193 -0.21 8.64 -15.95
N ASN A 194 -0.06 9.92 -16.20
CA ASN A 194 -0.31 10.99 -15.22
C ASN A 194 -1.75 11.03 -14.69
N GLU A 195 -2.66 10.26 -15.27
CA GLU A 195 -4.09 10.18 -14.90
C GLU A 195 -4.32 9.61 -13.48
N TRP A 196 -3.30 8.99 -12.88
CA TRP A 196 -3.33 8.46 -11.52
C TRP A 196 -2.78 9.45 -10.48
N ILE A 197 -2.35 10.62 -10.90
CA ILE A 197 -1.85 11.66 -10.01
C ILE A 197 -3.05 12.34 -9.34
N TYR A 198 -3.61 11.70 -8.35
CA TYR A 198 -4.47 12.37 -7.40
C TYR A 198 -3.59 12.98 -6.31
N LEU A 199 -3.40 14.28 -6.47
CA LEU A 199 -2.73 15.14 -5.53
C LEU A 199 -3.62 15.28 -4.27
N SER A 200 -3.66 14.28 -3.42
CA SER A 200 -4.12 14.58 -2.07
C SER A 200 -3.26 13.81 -1.08
N GLY A 201 -2.46 14.57 -0.33
CA GLY A 201 -2.00 14.15 0.98
C GLY A 201 -3.16 14.03 1.97
N GLU A 202 -4.40 14.02 1.48
CA GLU A 202 -5.62 13.94 2.27
C GLU A 202 -5.79 12.52 2.82
N GLU A 203 -6.04 12.49 4.10
CA GLU A 203 -6.48 11.29 4.81
C GLU A 203 -7.93 11.02 4.45
N LEU A 204 -8.18 9.94 3.73
CA LEU A 204 -9.53 9.57 3.37
C LEU A 204 -10.05 8.49 4.31
N PRO A 205 -11.22 8.68 4.93
CA PRO A 205 -11.79 7.68 5.83
C PRO A 205 -12.14 6.40 5.07
N LEU A 206 -11.80 5.25 5.66
CA LEU A 206 -12.28 3.95 5.20
C LEU A 206 -13.75 3.79 5.60
N ILE A 207 -14.64 3.61 4.63
CA ILE A 207 -16.09 3.51 4.85
C ILE A 207 -16.69 2.17 4.44
N GLY A 208 -15.95 1.34 3.72
CA GLY A 208 -16.40 0.02 3.30
C GLY A 208 -15.26 -0.88 2.87
N VAL A 209 -15.46 -2.18 3.08
CA VAL A 209 -14.56 -3.23 2.61
C VAL A 209 -15.41 -4.34 2.00
N LEU A 210 -15.13 -4.67 0.75
CA LEU A 210 -15.82 -5.71 0.01
C LEU A 210 -14.81 -6.75 -0.49
N ALA A 211 -15.10 -8.01 -0.29
CA ALA A 211 -14.39 -9.06 -0.98
C ALA A 211 -14.79 -9.06 -2.46
N LEU A 212 -13.83 -9.25 -3.37
CA LEU A 212 -14.11 -9.28 -4.80
C LEU A 212 -14.25 -10.70 -5.29
N GLY A 213 -15.30 -10.96 -6.08
CA GLY A 213 -15.57 -12.22 -6.74
C GLY A 213 -16.03 -12.03 -8.17
N ARG A 214 -16.11 -13.11 -8.93
CA ARG A 214 -16.70 -13.10 -10.28
C ARG A 214 -18.18 -13.39 -10.20
N SER A 215 -18.98 -12.61 -10.94
CA SER A 215 -20.40 -12.86 -11.08
C SER A 215 -20.66 -14.00 -12.06
N GLU A 216 -21.55 -14.92 -11.68
CA GLU A 216 -22.08 -15.98 -12.54
C GLU A 216 -23.44 -15.58 -13.14
N THR A 217 -24.08 -14.53 -12.60
CA THR A 217 -25.40 -14.05 -13.01
C THR A 217 -25.34 -13.06 -14.17
N GLY A 218 -24.15 -12.66 -14.57
CA GLY A 218 -23.94 -11.68 -15.66
C GLY A 218 -24.20 -10.23 -15.26
N ARG A 219 -24.31 -9.93 -13.95
CA ARG A 219 -24.48 -8.57 -13.41
C ARG A 219 -23.64 -8.36 -12.18
N ASP A 220 -23.41 -7.09 -11.84
CA ASP A 220 -22.79 -6.73 -10.56
C ASP A 220 -23.80 -6.90 -9.42
N GLU A 221 -23.36 -7.49 -8.32
CA GLU A 221 -24.22 -7.66 -7.13
C GLU A 221 -23.38 -7.77 -5.85
N ILE A 222 -23.97 -7.35 -4.73
CA ILE A 222 -23.34 -7.52 -3.41
C ILE A 222 -24.06 -8.62 -2.65
N VAL A 223 -23.29 -9.62 -2.23
CA VAL A 223 -23.79 -10.80 -1.52
C VAL A 223 -23.18 -10.95 -0.14
N GLU A 224 -23.83 -11.69 0.72
CA GLU A 224 -23.29 -12.06 2.03
C GLU A 224 -22.20 -13.11 1.92
N LEU A 225 -21.18 -12.98 2.73
CA LEU A 225 -20.17 -14.01 2.95
C LEU A 225 -20.27 -14.55 4.37
N SER A 226 -19.76 -15.76 4.58
CA SER A 226 -19.48 -16.20 5.94
C SER A 226 -18.35 -15.38 6.52
N ALA A 227 -18.38 -15.15 7.84
CA ALA A 227 -17.32 -14.41 8.53
C ALA A 227 -15.93 -15.01 8.29
N ALA A 228 -15.83 -16.34 8.20
CA ALA A 228 -14.57 -17.02 7.95
C ALA A 228 -14.02 -16.77 6.53
N GLN A 229 -14.86 -16.78 5.51
CA GLN A 229 -14.45 -16.46 4.14
C GLN A 229 -14.00 -15.00 4.01
N TYR A 230 -14.75 -14.10 4.63
CA TYR A 230 -14.43 -12.67 4.64
C TYR A 230 -13.10 -12.39 5.35
N PHE A 231 -12.92 -12.96 6.56
CA PHE A 231 -11.65 -12.86 7.28
C PHE A 231 -10.48 -13.37 6.45
N ALA A 232 -10.62 -14.54 5.84
CA ALA A 232 -9.55 -15.14 5.04
C ALA A 232 -9.15 -14.24 3.85
N GLN A 233 -10.10 -13.60 3.18
CA GLN A 233 -9.79 -12.69 2.07
C GLN A 233 -9.13 -11.39 2.55
N CYS A 234 -9.63 -10.79 3.62
CA CYS A 234 -9.00 -9.62 4.23
C CYS A 234 -7.56 -9.92 4.68
N TYR A 235 -7.38 -11.05 5.37
CA TYR A 235 -6.07 -11.48 5.85
C TYR A 235 -5.08 -11.69 4.70
N ARG A 236 -5.46 -12.39 3.64
CA ARG A 236 -4.59 -12.59 2.46
C ARG A 236 -4.20 -11.28 1.80
N SER A 237 -5.14 -10.33 1.70
CA SER A 237 -4.87 -9.02 1.10
C SER A 237 -3.89 -8.18 1.93
N MET A 238 -3.93 -8.28 3.25
CA MET A 238 -2.96 -7.64 4.15
C MET A 238 -1.64 -8.41 4.20
N PHE A 239 -1.70 -9.74 4.17
CA PHE A 239 -0.53 -10.60 4.23
C PHE A 239 0.37 -10.46 3.00
N PHE A 240 -0.20 -10.25 1.83
CA PHE A 240 0.49 -10.29 0.54
C PHE A 240 1.70 -9.35 0.48
N TRP A 241 1.54 -8.07 0.83
CA TRP A 241 2.63 -7.10 0.78
C TRP A 241 3.51 -7.08 2.03
N ASN A 242 2.99 -7.51 3.17
CA ASN A 242 3.72 -7.43 4.43
C ASN A 242 4.60 -8.66 4.73
N LEU A 243 4.60 -9.66 3.86
CA LEU A 243 5.44 -10.86 4.00
C LEU A 243 6.14 -11.27 2.71
N VAL A 244 6.09 -10.44 1.68
CA VAL A 244 6.82 -10.70 0.41
C VAL A 244 8.31 -10.89 0.66
N TYR A 245 8.84 -10.20 1.65
CA TYR A 245 10.27 -10.18 1.96
C TYR A 245 10.61 -10.82 3.31
N SER A 246 9.67 -11.53 3.90
CA SER A 246 9.81 -12.13 5.24
C SER A 246 10.99 -13.08 5.38
N ASP A 247 11.36 -13.77 4.29
CA ASP A 247 12.53 -14.68 4.28
C ASP A 247 13.86 -13.94 4.52
N GLY A 248 13.88 -12.63 4.31
CA GLY A 248 15.02 -11.77 4.57
C GLY A 248 15.05 -11.18 5.98
N LEU A 249 13.95 -11.23 6.72
CA LEU A 249 13.86 -10.63 8.04
C LEU A 249 14.57 -11.48 9.10
N PRO A 250 15.09 -10.87 10.17
CA PRO A 250 15.67 -11.59 11.32
C PRO A 250 14.68 -12.55 11.98
N ASP A 251 15.23 -13.56 12.65
CA ASP A 251 14.45 -14.56 13.38
C ASP A 251 13.45 -13.92 14.36
N GLY A 252 12.22 -14.44 14.35
CA GLY A 252 11.11 -13.96 15.16
C GLY A 252 10.37 -12.73 14.60
N MET A 253 10.95 -11.96 13.69
CA MET A 253 10.26 -10.81 13.07
C MET A 253 9.08 -11.22 12.18
N PRO A 254 9.17 -12.27 11.35
CA PRO A 254 8.02 -12.73 10.57
C PRO A 254 6.82 -13.11 11.44
N ALA A 255 7.04 -13.77 12.58
CA ALA A 255 5.98 -14.13 13.50
C ALA A 255 5.31 -12.90 14.13
N LYS A 256 6.10 -11.90 14.54
CA LYS A 256 5.59 -10.63 15.07
C LYS A 256 4.78 -9.85 14.03
N LEU A 257 5.26 -9.82 12.78
CA LEU A 257 4.56 -9.18 11.68
C LEU A 257 3.22 -9.87 11.38
N THR A 258 3.23 -11.21 11.32
CA THR A 258 2.03 -12.04 11.14
C THR A 258 0.98 -11.77 12.23
N GLU A 259 1.39 -11.66 13.49
CA GLU A 259 0.49 -11.36 14.61
C GLU A 259 -0.14 -9.97 14.46
N ARG A 260 0.63 -8.96 14.07
CA ARG A 260 0.09 -7.63 13.83
C ARG A 260 -0.88 -7.58 12.64
N ILE A 261 -0.55 -8.27 11.55
CA ILE A 261 -1.46 -8.40 10.40
C ILE A 261 -2.76 -9.06 10.83
N ARG A 262 -2.72 -10.11 11.64
CA ARG A 262 -3.90 -10.78 12.19
C ARG A 262 -4.75 -9.80 12.99
N ARG A 263 -4.15 -9.04 13.91
CA ARG A 263 -4.85 -8.01 14.69
C ARG A 263 -5.54 -6.96 13.80
N PHE A 264 -4.85 -6.42 12.79
CA PHE A 264 -5.45 -5.45 11.87
C PHE A 264 -6.60 -6.07 11.06
N THR A 265 -6.47 -7.33 10.67
CA THR A 265 -7.55 -8.06 9.99
C THR A 265 -8.78 -8.19 10.91
N GLU A 266 -8.60 -8.52 12.17
CA GLU A 266 -9.68 -8.60 13.17
C GLU A 266 -10.40 -7.24 13.33
N ILE A 267 -9.65 -6.14 13.38
CA ILE A 267 -10.23 -4.79 13.46
C ILE A 267 -11.10 -4.51 12.22
N VAL A 268 -10.59 -4.77 11.02
CA VAL A 268 -11.34 -4.53 9.77
C VAL A 268 -12.58 -5.41 9.68
N THR A 269 -12.45 -6.70 9.95
CA THR A 269 -13.57 -7.65 9.84
C THR A 269 -14.61 -7.49 10.94
N GLY A 270 -14.22 -6.97 12.10
CA GLY A 270 -15.16 -6.60 13.17
C GLY A 270 -15.92 -5.30 12.88
N ARG A 271 -15.35 -4.43 12.05
CA ARG A 271 -15.95 -3.11 11.74
C ARG A 271 -16.87 -3.11 10.53
N PHE A 272 -16.54 -3.89 9.51
CA PHE A 272 -17.26 -3.94 8.24
C PHE A 272 -17.99 -5.27 8.08
N PRO A 273 -19.25 -5.27 7.62
CA PRO A 273 -20.03 -6.49 7.45
C PRO A 273 -19.41 -7.38 6.37
N PRO A 274 -19.50 -8.71 6.54
CA PRO A 274 -18.94 -9.68 5.60
C PRO A 274 -19.72 -9.69 4.28
N ARG A 275 -19.26 -8.92 3.32
CA ARG A 275 -19.88 -8.77 1.99
C ARG A 275 -18.87 -9.00 0.89
N ALA A 276 -19.34 -9.56 -0.21
CA ALA A 276 -18.60 -9.64 -1.46
C ALA A 276 -19.31 -8.86 -2.56
N LEU A 277 -18.52 -8.16 -3.37
CA LEU A 277 -18.92 -7.64 -4.65
C LEU A 277 -18.63 -8.72 -5.71
N LEU A 278 -19.67 -9.32 -6.27
CA LEU A 278 -19.55 -10.16 -7.45
C LEU A 278 -19.65 -9.26 -8.67
N THR A 279 -18.61 -9.26 -9.51
CA THR A 279 -18.52 -8.32 -10.63
C THR A 279 -18.33 -9.02 -11.96
N VAL A 280 -18.81 -8.38 -13.02
CA VAL A 280 -18.62 -8.78 -14.41
C VAL A 280 -17.41 -8.05 -15.02
N LEU A 281 -16.93 -8.51 -16.17
CA LEU A 281 -15.82 -7.86 -16.87
C LEU A 281 -16.26 -6.54 -17.53
N GLU A 282 -17.51 -6.50 -18.01
CA GLU A 282 -18.09 -5.35 -18.71
C GLU A 282 -19.47 -5.06 -18.11
N GLY A 283 -19.86 -3.78 -17.99
CA GLY A 283 -21.14 -3.35 -17.46
C GLY A 283 -21.07 -1.96 -16.82
N ASP A 284 -22.21 -1.30 -16.71
CA ASP A 284 -22.33 0.11 -16.29
C ASP A 284 -22.90 0.27 -14.87
N GLU A 285 -23.19 -0.83 -14.17
CA GLU A 285 -23.90 -0.83 -12.88
C GLU A 285 -22.99 -0.81 -11.66
N LEU A 286 -21.68 -1.02 -11.82
CA LEU A 286 -20.74 -1.17 -10.70
C LEU A 286 -20.85 -0.02 -9.68
N ARG A 287 -20.87 1.20 -10.16
CA ARG A 287 -20.94 2.39 -9.30
C ARG A 287 -22.26 2.44 -8.54
N THR A 288 -23.37 2.23 -9.22
CA THR A 288 -24.71 2.22 -8.63
C THR A 288 -24.80 1.16 -7.52
N VAL A 289 -24.36 -0.06 -7.79
CA VAL A 289 -24.39 -1.17 -6.81
C VAL A 289 -23.57 -0.84 -5.54
N ILE A 290 -22.40 -0.26 -5.70
CA ILE A 290 -21.56 0.14 -4.54
C ILE A 290 -22.20 1.31 -3.76
N GLU A 291 -22.71 2.34 -4.45
CA GLU A 291 -23.32 3.51 -3.82
C GLU A 291 -24.61 3.14 -3.06
N GLU A 292 -25.47 2.29 -3.62
CA GLU A 292 -26.67 1.77 -2.96
C GLU A 292 -26.32 0.96 -1.69
N TYR A 293 -25.32 0.10 -1.76
CA TYR A 293 -24.82 -0.63 -0.61
C TYR A 293 -24.38 0.31 0.51
N LEU A 294 -23.62 1.33 0.20
CA LEU A 294 -23.15 2.31 1.20
C LEU A 294 -24.29 3.10 1.82
N GLN A 295 -25.37 3.39 1.07
CA GLN A 295 -26.54 4.06 1.61
C GLN A 295 -27.31 3.20 2.62
N THR A 296 -27.43 1.90 2.36
CA THR A 296 -28.10 0.96 3.26
C THR A 296 -27.32 0.67 4.53
N THR A 297 -25.98 0.59 4.41
CA THR A 297 -25.10 0.28 5.54
C THR A 297 -25.04 1.42 6.57
N VAL A 298 -25.16 2.68 6.13
CA VAL A 298 -25.15 3.85 7.04
C VAL A 298 -26.47 4.03 7.78
N LYS A 299 -27.61 3.75 7.14
CA LYS A 299 -28.94 3.87 7.78
C LYS A 299 -29.12 2.89 8.95
N GLY A 300 -28.44 1.73 8.90
CA GLY A 300 -28.49 0.74 9.98
C GLY A 300 -27.73 1.15 11.27
N LYS A 301 -26.80 2.11 11.18
CA LYS A 301 -26.03 2.60 12.37
C LYS A 301 -26.64 3.80 13.07
N THR A 302 -27.62 4.48 12.47
CA THR A 302 -28.28 5.66 13.03
C THR A 302 -29.66 5.34 13.63
N GLY A 303 -30.04 4.07 13.69
CA GLY A 303 -31.37 3.60 14.12
C GLY A 303 -31.42 2.93 15.49
N GLU A 304 -30.40 3.14 16.39
CA GLU A 304 -30.46 2.77 17.80
C GLU A 304 -30.32 4.00 18.68
#